data_655ca63e664c135ee3cc15007a173831
#
_entry.id   655ca63e664c135ee3cc15007a173831
#
_cell.length_a   1.000
_cell.length_b   1.000
_cell.length_c   1.000
_cell.angle_alpha   90.00
_cell.angle_beta   90.00
_cell.angle_gamma   90.00
#
_symmetry.space_group_name_H-M   'P 1'
#
loop_
_entity.id
_entity.type
_entity.pdbx_description
1 polymer ?
#
loop_
_entity_poly.entity_id
_entity_poly.type
_entity_poly.pdbx_seq_one_letter_code
_entity_poly.pdbx_strand_id
1 'polypeptide(L)'
;MKIHQTDFSKGNVNRNILEVAVPMTMAQILNLLYNIVDRIYIGRIPEAGTTALTGVGICFPIITLITAFTYLFGNGGSPLCSMERGRGNHREAERLMGNTFSMLLLTGVLLMAVGYLFYDPLLHAFGASDITYPYARDYIQIYLLGTLFVMITLGMNPFINNQGFGNMGMLTILIGAVLNIILDPLFIFVFHMGVKGAATATVLSQMCSALWVLKFLTGKKAVLHLKKDAMRLSWSRVKNIMSLGISSFMMAFTNSIVQVFCNTTLHQYGGDLYVGIMTVLNSIREITTTPVNGITSGSSPVMSFNYGEGAYHRVRKAIRFVTVLCVSYTLIIWGLLKLFPEFFIRIFNNEPELISRGIPALHIYFFGYCFMALQFTAQCTFVALGKARKATFFSIFRKVLIVVPLTVLLPGIGNLGVDGVFWAEPISNLIGGCASFFTMLLTVMSELKKGAKGK
;
A
#
# COMPACT_ATOMS: atom_id res chain seq x y z
N MET A 1 19.32 -20.13 -3.89
CA MET A 1 17.94 -19.99 -4.42
C MET A 1 18.03 -19.88 -5.94
N LYS A 2 17.43 -20.78 -6.72
CA LYS A 2 17.40 -20.64 -8.18
C LYS A 2 16.59 -19.41 -8.55
N ILE A 3 17.18 -18.50 -9.32
CA ILE A 3 16.49 -17.32 -9.81
C ILE A 3 15.57 -17.79 -10.93
N HIS A 4 14.26 -17.82 -10.62
CA HIS A 4 13.23 -18.18 -11.59
C HIS A 4 12.62 -16.90 -12.14
N GLN A 5 12.61 -16.78 -13.46
CA GLN A 5 11.93 -15.71 -14.18
C GLN A 5 10.66 -16.26 -14.78
N THR A 6 9.53 -15.65 -14.46
CA THR A 6 8.24 -15.98 -15.05
C THR A 6 8.09 -15.28 -16.40
N ASP A 7 7.89 -16.06 -17.47
CA ASP A 7 7.60 -15.52 -18.81
C ASP A 7 6.10 -15.23 -18.93
N PHE A 8 5.73 -13.96 -18.97
CA PHE A 8 4.33 -13.52 -19.02
C PHE A 8 3.65 -13.80 -20.38
N SER A 9 4.43 -14.02 -21.45
CA SER A 9 3.90 -14.30 -22.79
C SER A 9 3.43 -15.75 -22.96
N LYS A 10 4.02 -16.68 -22.19
CA LYS A 10 3.83 -18.11 -22.35
C LYS A 10 3.11 -18.77 -21.18
N GLY A 11 2.67 -19.99 -21.39
CA GLY A 11 2.09 -20.82 -20.35
C GLY A 11 0.71 -20.38 -19.86
N ASN A 12 0.32 -20.91 -18.69
CA ASN A 12 -0.97 -20.62 -18.10
C ASN A 12 -0.93 -19.28 -17.34
N VAL A 13 -1.79 -18.35 -17.72
CA VAL A 13 -1.90 -17.02 -17.12
C VAL A 13 -2.13 -17.06 -15.61
N ASN A 14 -2.95 -17.99 -15.12
CA ASN A 14 -3.23 -18.15 -13.71
C ASN A 14 -1.96 -18.51 -12.93
N ARG A 15 -1.14 -19.40 -13.49
CA ARG A 15 0.15 -19.80 -12.91
C ARG A 15 1.13 -18.62 -12.92
N ASN A 16 1.22 -17.88 -14.03
CA ASN A 16 2.07 -16.69 -14.11
C ASN A 16 1.70 -15.65 -13.05
N ILE A 17 0.39 -15.46 -12.79
CA ILE A 17 -0.08 -14.56 -11.74
C ILE A 17 0.35 -15.09 -10.36
N LEU A 18 0.13 -16.36 -10.07
CA LEU A 18 0.48 -16.95 -8.77
C LEU A 18 1.99 -16.91 -8.49
N GLU A 19 2.82 -17.16 -9.51
CA GLU A 19 4.29 -17.09 -9.39
C GLU A 19 4.81 -15.70 -8.98
N VAL A 20 4.06 -14.63 -9.26
CA VAL A 20 4.38 -13.26 -8.81
C VAL A 20 3.58 -12.87 -7.58
N ALA A 21 2.28 -13.20 -7.54
CA ALA A 21 1.38 -12.77 -6.47
C ALA A 21 1.70 -13.46 -5.13
N VAL A 22 2.09 -14.73 -5.12
CA VAL A 22 2.42 -15.44 -3.86
C VAL A 22 3.65 -14.82 -3.19
N PRO A 23 4.81 -14.63 -3.87
CA PRO A 23 5.94 -13.92 -3.27
C PRO A 23 5.57 -12.50 -2.82
N MET A 24 4.79 -11.77 -3.61
CA MET A 24 4.38 -10.41 -3.22
C MET A 24 3.45 -10.38 -2.01
N THR A 25 2.52 -11.33 -1.91
CA THR A 25 1.67 -11.48 -0.73
C THR A 25 2.49 -11.80 0.52
N MET A 26 3.43 -12.73 0.41
CA MET A 26 4.36 -13.05 1.50
C MET A 26 5.20 -11.84 1.90
N ALA A 27 5.68 -11.06 0.93
CA ALA A 27 6.40 -9.82 1.18
C ALA A 27 5.56 -8.80 1.96
N GLN A 28 4.29 -8.63 1.60
CA GLN A 28 3.37 -7.72 2.29
C GLN A 28 3.07 -8.19 3.73
N ILE A 29 2.88 -9.50 3.93
CA ILE A 29 2.69 -10.08 5.27
C ILE A 29 3.96 -9.86 6.13
N LEU A 30 5.14 -10.11 5.58
CA LEU A 30 6.41 -9.88 6.26
C LEU A 30 6.59 -8.40 6.63
N ASN A 31 6.23 -7.50 5.72
CA ASN A 31 6.25 -6.06 5.97
C ASN A 31 5.32 -5.65 7.13
N LEU A 32 4.13 -6.24 7.17
CA LEU A 32 3.19 -6.01 8.27
C LEU A 32 3.76 -6.52 9.61
N LEU A 33 4.30 -7.74 9.61
CA LEU A 33 4.87 -8.35 10.81
C LEU A 33 6.06 -7.55 11.37
N TYR A 34 6.97 -7.10 10.50
CA TYR A 34 8.11 -6.32 10.99
C TYR A 34 7.65 -4.97 11.58
N ASN A 35 6.66 -4.30 10.99
CA ASN A 35 6.11 -3.06 11.56
C ASN A 35 5.51 -3.28 12.97
N ILE A 36 4.88 -4.45 13.20
CA ILE A 36 4.37 -4.81 14.52
C ILE A 36 5.52 -5.03 15.50
N VAL A 37 6.56 -5.77 15.08
CA VAL A 37 7.72 -6.08 15.92
C VAL A 37 8.49 -4.81 16.30
N ASP A 38 8.71 -3.90 15.36
CA ASP A 38 9.34 -2.58 15.59
C ASP A 38 8.59 -1.78 16.68
N ARG A 39 7.26 -1.70 16.57
CA ARG A 39 6.42 -1.04 17.58
C ARG A 39 6.51 -1.71 18.96
N ILE A 40 6.60 -3.05 19.01
CA ILE A 40 6.79 -3.79 20.26
C ILE A 40 8.13 -3.43 20.91
N TYR A 41 9.20 -3.33 20.13
CA TYR A 41 10.51 -2.95 20.65
C TYR A 41 10.53 -1.50 21.17
N ILE A 42 9.95 -0.56 20.40
CA ILE A 42 9.83 0.85 20.84
C ILE A 42 9.00 0.95 22.13
N GLY A 43 7.89 0.22 22.21
CA GLY A 43 7.03 0.21 23.41
C GLY A 43 7.67 -0.42 24.66
N ARG A 44 8.78 -1.17 24.49
CA ARG A 44 9.55 -1.79 25.57
C ARG A 44 10.79 -0.99 25.98
N ILE A 45 10.99 0.22 25.46
CA ILE A 45 12.09 1.09 25.91
C ILE A 45 11.92 1.39 27.40
N PRO A 46 12.94 1.12 28.25
CA PRO A 46 12.85 1.37 29.68
C PRO A 46 12.47 2.82 30.00
N GLU A 47 11.58 3.00 30.98
CA GLU A 47 11.07 4.28 31.49
C GLU A 47 10.30 5.18 30.50
N ALA A 48 10.38 4.91 29.19
CA ALA A 48 9.84 5.79 28.15
C ALA A 48 8.96 5.09 27.10
N GLY A 49 8.72 3.77 27.20
CA GLY A 49 8.11 2.97 26.11
C GLY A 49 6.80 3.52 25.56
N THR A 50 5.82 3.85 26.42
CA THR A 50 4.53 4.41 25.98
C THR A 50 4.69 5.79 25.36
N THR A 51 5.49 6.67 25.97
CA THR A 51 5.75 8.02 25.47
C THR A 51 6.53 8.01 24.16
N ALA A 52 7.52 7.11 24.06
CA ALA A 52 8.31 6.90 22.85
C ALA A 52 7.43 6.38 21.69
N LEU A 53 6.57 5.41 21.97
CA LEU A 53 5.64 4.86 20.96
C LEU A 53 4.65 5.93 20.46
N THR A 54 4.14 6.76 21.37
CA THR A 54 3.29 7.90 21.02
C THR A 54 4.05 8.93 20.18
N GLY A 55 5.29 9.27 20.56
CA GLY A 55 6.14 10.18 19.79
C GLY A 55 6.42 9.69 18.38
N VAL A 56 6.74 8.41 18.21
CA VAL A 56 6.92 7.79 16.87
C VAL A 56 5.60 7.81 16.10
N GLY A 57 4.47 7.57 16.77
CA GLY A 57 3.14 7.64 16.16
C GLY A 57 2.83 9.00 15.52
N ILE A 58 3.28 10.10 16.14
CA ILE A 58 3.12 11.46 15.63
C ILE A 58 3.89 11.68 14.31
N CYS A 59 4.93 10.89 14.04
CA CYS A 59 5.69 10.95 12.79
C CYS A 59 4.97 10.26 11.60
N PHE A 60 3.97 9.42 11.84
CA PHE A 60 3.31 8.64 10.76
C PHE A 60 2.71 9.47 9.62
N PRO A 61 2.10 10.65 9.83
CA PRO A 61 1.62 11.46 8.72
C PRO A 61 2.75 11.86 7.74
N ILE A 62 3.94 12.19 8.25
CA ILE A 62 5.12 12.52 7.42
C ILE A 62 5.58 11.28 6.65
N ILE A 63 5.67 10.14 7.32
CA ILE A 63 6.05 8.84 6.71
C ILE A 63 5.05 8.45 5.62
N THR A 64 3.76 8.62 5.89
CA THR A 64 2.68 8.33 4.92
C THR A 64 2.80 9.23 3.69
N LEU A 65 3.13 10.50 3.86
CA LEU A 65 3.35 11.43 2.75
C LEU A 65 4.52 10.98 1.85
N ILE A 66 5.64 10.60 2.44
CA ILE A 66 6.81 10.06 1.72
C ILE A 66 6.40 8.82 0.93
N THR A 67 5.66 7.91 1.55
CA THR A 67 5.17 6.68 0.92
C THR A 67 4.17 6.98 -0.21
N ALA A 68 3.30 7.96 -0.05
CA ALA A 68 2.35 8.38 -1.08
C ALA A 68 3.07 8.89 -2.33
N PHE A 69 4.10 9.72 -2.18
CA PHE A 69 4.94 10.16 -3.30
C PHE A 69 5.73 9.01 -3.94
N THR A 70 6.16 8.04 -3.14
CA THR A 70 6.80 6.82 -3.66
C THR A 70 5.84 6.05 -4.58
N TYR A 71 4.59 5.89 -4.17
CA TYR A 71 3.56 5.24 -4.97
C TYR A 71 3.14 6.04 -6.20
N LEU A 72 3.20 7.38 -6.14
CA LEU A 72 2.96 8.25 -7.29
C LEU A 72 3.87 7.88 -8.47
N PHE A 73 5.14 7.67 -8.22
CA PHE A 73 6.11 7.37 -9.26
C PHE A 73 6.26 5.86 -9.50
N GLY A 74 6.39 5.06 -8.46
CA GLY A 74 6.58 3.60 -8.55
C GLY A 74 5.40 2.90 -9.20
N ASN A 75 4.19 3.10 -8.67
CA ASN A 75 2.97 2.48 -9.20
C ASN A 75 2.48 3.14 -10.50
N GLY A 76 2.91 4.38 -10.79
CA GLY A 76 2.64 5.03 -12.06
C GLY A 76 3.54 4.55 -13.19
N GLY A 77 4.85 4.41 -12.93
CA GLY A 77 5.83 4.03 -13.93
C GLY A 77 5.86 2.53 -14.23
N SER A 78 5.65 1.72 -13.21
CA SER A 78 5.76 0.26 -13.28
C SER A 78 4.83 -0.39 -14.31
N PRO A 79 3.51 -0.13 -14.35
CA PRO A 79 2.62 -0.68 -15.36
C PRO A 79 2.95 -0.21 -16.79
N LEU A 80 3.32 1.06 -16.96
CA LEU A 80 3.73 1.60 -18.25
C LEU A 80 4.98 0.89 -18.79
N CYS A 81 5.96 0.67 -17.92
CA CYS A 81 7.18 -0.09 -18.23
C CYS A 81 6.83 -1.53 -18.67
N SER A 82 5.93 -2.21 -17.96
CA SER A 82 5.49 -3.57 -18.29
C SER A 82 4.76 -3.62 -19.63
N MET A 83 3.92 -2.63 -19.95
CA MET A 83 3.25 -2.52 -21.24
C MET A 83 4.24 -2.35 -22.39
N GLU A 84 5.23 -1.44 -22.27
CA GLU A 84 6.26 -1.25 -23.29
C GLU A 84 7.12 -2.50 -23.50
N ARG A 85 7.42 -3.21 -22.41
CA ARG A 85 8.08 -4.52 -22.47
C ARG A 85 7.24 -5.53 -23.26
N GLY A 86 5.93 -5.57 -23.03
CA GLY A 86 5.00 -6.43 -23.78
C GLY A 86 4.92 -6.08 -25.26
N ARG A 87 5.07 -4.80 -25.62
CA ARG A 87 5.18 -4.33 -27.02
C ARG A 87 6.51 -4.68 -27.68
N GLY A 88 7.46 -5.25 -26.93
CA GLY A 88 8.83 -5.48 -27.41
C GLY A 88 9.73 -4.23 -27.39
N ASN A 89 9.25 -3.09 -26.89
CA ASN A 89 9.99 -1.83 -26.86
C ASN A 89 10.83 -1.71 -25.58
N HIS A 90 11.86 -2.55 -25.46
CA HIS A 90 12.72 -2.58 -24.28
C HIS A 90 13.39 -1.25 -23.98
N ARG A 91 13.77 -0.47 -25.03
CA ARG A 91 14.42 0.84 -24.84
C ARG A 91 13.49 1.85 -24.17
N GLU A 92 12.23 1.89 -24.55
CA GLU A 92 11.24 2.79 -23.92
C GLU A 92 10.87 2.31 -22.51
N ALA A 93 10.80 1.00 -22.28
CA ALA A 93 10.61 0.41 -20.96
C ALA A 93 11.76 0.81 -19.99
N GLU A 94 13.03 0.74 -20.43
CA GLU A 94 14.18 1.19 -19.66
C GLU A 94 14.13 2.71 -19.37
N ARG A 95 13.68 3.52 -20.36
CA ARG A 95 13.52 4.98 -20.16
C ARG A 95 12.42 5.33 -19.18
N LEU A 96 11.30 4.61 -19.17
CA LEU A 96 10.25 4.78 -18.18
C LEU A 96 10.76 4.42 -16.77
N MET A 97 11.49 3.33 -16.63
CA MET A 97 12.13 2.93 -15.37
C MET A 97 13.15 3.99 -14.92
N GLY A 98 14.02 4.47 -15.81
CA GLY A 98 15.01 5.52 -15.51
C GLY A 98 14.38 6.85 -15.12
N ASN A 99 13.31 7.29 -15.83
CA ASN A 99 12.59 8.50 -15.48
C ASN A 99 11.89 8.37 -14.11
N THR A 100 11.30 7.21 -13.80
CA THR A 100 10.73 6.93 -12.47
C THR A 100 11.79 7.04 -11.39
N PHE A 101 12.96 6.42 -11.60
CA PHE A 101 14.07 6.50 -10.65
C PHE A 101 14.54 7.94 -10.42
N SER A 102 14.73 8.72 -11.49
CA SER A 102 15.10 10.14 -11.38
C SER A 102 14.07 10.96 -10.63
N MET A 103 12.78 10.72 -10.86
CA MET A 103 11.71 11.41 -10.13
C MET A 103 11.68 11.02 -8.64
N LEU A 104 11.92 9.74 -8.32
CA LEU A 104 12.04 9.29 -6.93
C LEU A 104 13.22 9.97 -6.22
N LEU A 105 14.38 10.10 -6.87
CA LEU A 105 15.54 10.78 -6.30
C LEU A 105 15.27 12.28 -6.09
N LEU A 106 14.78 12.97 -7.12
CA LEU A 106 14.50 14.42 -7.03
C LEU A 106 13.46 14.73 -5.96
N THR A 107 12.35 13.98 -5.95
CA THR A 107 11.30 14.16 -4.95
C THR A 107 11.77 13.74 -3.57
N GLY A 108 12.60 12.70 -3.46
CA GLY A 108 13.18 12.26 -2.19
C GLY A 108 14.10 13.33 -1.58
N VAL A 109 14.95 13.96 -2.38
CA VAL A 109 15.78 15.09 -1.93
C VAL A 109 14.91 16.27 -1.52
N LEU A 110 13.88 16.60 -2.32
CA LEU A 110 12.94 17.68 -2.00
C LEU A 110 12.18 17.40 -0.68
N LEU A 111 11.63 16.20 -0.51
CA LEU A 111 10.90 15.82 0.71
C LEU A 111 11.82 15.80 1.93
N MET A 112 13.07 15.36 1.76
CA MET A 112 14.08 15.42 2.83
C MET A 112 14.37 16.88 3.20
N ALA A 113 14.62 17.77 2.25
CA ALA A 113 14.88 19.18 2.50
C ALA A 113 13.69 19.88 3.15
N VAL A 114 12.47 19.70 2.61
CA VAL A 114 11.24 20.24 3.20
C VAL A 114 10.98 19.65 4.58
N GLY A 115 11.21 18.34 4.74
CA GLY A 115 11.09 17.67 6.03
C GLY A 115 12.01 18.32 7.09
N TYR A 116 13.28 18.54 6.77
CA TYR A 116 14.23 19.19 7.70
C TYR A 116 13.88 20.66 8.00
N LEU A 117 13.29 21.38 7.04
CA LEU A 117 12.87 22.76 7.25
C LEU A 117 11.60 22.88 8.13
N PHE A 118 10.69 21.89 8.03
CA PHE A 118 9.35 22.00 8.58
C PHE A 118 8.97 20.89 9.60
N TYR A 119 9.89 19.94 9.97
CA TYR A 119 9.52 18.88 10.90
C TYR A 119 9.01 19.40 12.23
N ASP A 120 9.60 20.48 12.74
CA ASP A 120 9.24 21.07 14.03
C ASP A 120 7.79 21.58 14.06
N PRO A 121 7.37 22.53 13.19
CA PRO A 121 5.97 22.95 13.14
C PRO A 121 5.02 21.81 12.75
N LEU A 122 5.45 20.85 11.92
CA LEU A 122 4.61 19.71 11.55
C LEU A 122 4.35 18.77 12.72
N LEU A 123 5.37 18.46 13.54
CA LEU A 123 5.20 17.62 14.73
C LEU A 123 4.22 18.24 15.72
N HIS A 124 4.32 19.55 15.98
CA HIS A 124 3.38 20.26 16.84
C HIS A 124 1.96 20.29 16.24
N ALA A 125 1.85 20.52 14.93
CA ALA A 125 0.55 20.47 14.24
C ALA A 125 -0.09 19.07 14.29
N PHE A 126 0.71 17.99 14.35
CA PHE A 126 0.24 16.61 14.48
C PHE A 126 0.05 16.17 15.94
N GLY A 127 0.17 17.08 16.90
CA GLY A 127 -0.18 16.85 18.29
C GLY A 127 0.99 16.46 19.21
N ALA A 128 2.23 16.82 18.88
CA ALA A 128 3.36 16.64 19.77
C ALA A 128 3.21 17.55 21.01
N SER A 129 3.23 16.93 22.19
CA SER A 129 3.31 17.62 23.47
C SER A 129 4.78 17.78 23.89
N ASP A 130 5.04 18.64 24.88
CA ASP A 130 6.39 18.82 25.43
C ASP A 130 7.05 17.49 25.87
N ILE A 131 6.24 16.51 26.25
CA ILE A 131 6.70 15.19 26.71
C ILE A 131 7.01 14.26 25.52
N THR A 132 6.19 14.26 24.46
CA THR A 132 6.34 13.36 23.29
C THR A 132 7.24 13.93 22.21
N TYR A 133 7.37 15.25 22.14
CA TYR A 133 8.15 15.95 21.12
C TYR A 133 9.63 15.50 21.01
N PRO A 134 10.39 15.33 22.11
CA PRO A 134 11.77 14.88 22.02
C PRO A 134 11.91 13.54 21.29
N TYR A 135 11.01 12.58 21.56
CA TYR A 135 11.01 11.26 20.91
C TYR A 135 10.61 11.35 19.44
N ALA A 136 9.58 12.14 19.12
CA ALA A 136 9.15 12.35 17.74
C ALA A 136 10.25 13.02 16.91
N ARG A 137 10.90 14.05 17.45
CA ARG A 137 12.03 14.75 16.83
C ARG A 137 13.19 13.82 16.58
N ASP A 138 13.62 13.08 17.59
CA ASP A 138 14.76 12.16 17.52
C ASP A 138 14.54 11.07 16.46
N TYR A 139 13.31 10.58 16.33
CA TYR A 139 12.94 9.60 15.31
C TYR A 139 12.93 10.22 13.92
N ILE A 140 12.20 11.34 13.74
CA ILE A 140 11.97 11.89 12.40
C ILE A 140 13.24 12.45 11.75
N GLN A 141 14.13 13.04 12.55
CA GLN A 141 15.40 13.58 12.05
C GLN A 141 16.26 12.46 11.42
N ILE A 142 16.32 11.28 12.01
CA ILE A 142 17.06 10.15 11.48
C ILE A 142 16.29 9.52 10.31
N TYR A 143 14.97 9.36 10.45
CA TYR A 143 14.13 8.78 9.38
C TYR A 143 14.21 9.59 8.07
N LEU A 144 14.23 10.92 8.15
CA LEU A 144 14.34 11.80 6.98
C LEU A 144 15.64 11.56 6.19
N LEU A 145 16.76 11.21 6.83
CA LEU A 145 18.00 10.80 6.13
C LEU A 145 17.77 9.53 5.30
N GLY A 146 16.90 8.66 5.77
CA GLY A 146 16.53 7.42 5.09
C GLY A 146 15.53 7.57 3.95
N THR A 147 14.94 8.76 3.75
CA THR A 147 13.87 8.99 2.75
C THR A 147 14.23 8.49 1.36
N LEU A 148 15.45 8.75 0.90
CA LEU A 148 15.92 8.28 -0.42
C LEU A 148 15.92 6.75 -0.51
N PHE A 149 16.39 6.07 0.53
CA PHE A 149 16.46 4.60 0.55
C PHE A 149 15.05 3.99 0.57
N VAL A 150 14.13 4.55 1.36
CA VAL A 150 12.72 4.13 1.39
C VAL A 150 12.09 4.31 0.00
N MET A 151 12.27 5.46 -0.63
CA MET A 151 11.71 5.75 -1.95
C MET A 151 12.29 4.83 -3.04
N ILE A 152 13.59 4.55 -3.01
CA ILE A 152 14.23 3.60 -3.94
C ILE A 152 13.69 2.18 -3.70
N THR A 153 13.66 1.73 -2.46
CA THR A 153 13.21 0.37 -2.11
C THR A 153 11.78 0.13 -2.58
N LEU A 154 10.85 0.97 -2.15
CA LEU A 154 9.43 0.78 -2.44
C LEU A 154 9.06 1.17 -3.87
N GLY A 155 9.69 2.22 -4.41
CA GLY A 155 9.34 2.75 -5.74
C GLY A 155 9.96 1.95 -6.89
N MET A 156 11.13 1.31 -6.69
CA MET A 156 11.81 0.55 -7.73
C MET A 156 11.56 -0.97 -7.65
N ASN A 157 11.13 -1.50 -6.50
CA ASN A 157 10.81 -2.92 -6.36
C ASN A 157 9.73 -3.42 -7.35
N PRO A 158 8.66 -2.66 -7.68
CA PRO A 158 7.72 -3.06 -8.71
C PRO A 158 8.34 -3.35 -10.08
N PHE A 159 9.47 -2.71 -10.42
CA PHE A 159 10.16 -2.95 -11.69
C PHE A 159 10.90 -4.30 -11.72
N ILE A 160 11.27 -4.85 -10.57
CA ILE A 160 11.79 -6.22 -10.44
C ILE A 160 10.65 -7.22 -10.73
N ASN A 161 9.49 -7.00 -10.10
CA ASN A 161 8.30 -7.83 -10.28
C ASN A 161 7.78 -7.81 -11.73
N ASN A 162 7.83 -6.65 -12.39
CA ASN A 162 7.45 -6.48 -13.79
C ASN A 162 8.31 -7.26 -14.78
N GLN A 163 9.53 -7.61 -14.38
CA GLN A 163 10.40 -8.44 -15.19
C GLN A 163 10.17 -9.95 -14.99
N GLY A 164 9.22 -10.33 -14.12
CA GLY A 164 8.88 -11.71 -13.79
C GLY A 164 9.71 -12.30 -12.64
N PHE A 165 10.41 -11.46 -11.87
CA PHE A 165 11.25 -11.90 -10.75
C PHE A 165 10.56 -11.68 -9.39
N GLY A 166 9.36 -12.21 -9.19
CA GLY A 166 8.59 -12.03 -7.96
C GLY A 166 9.36 -12.45 -6.69
N ASN A 167 10.11 -13.55 -6.74
CA ASN A 167 10.93 -13.99 -5.61
C ASN A 167 12.06 -13.00 -5.26
N MET A 168 12.61 -12.28 -6.26
CA MET A 168 13.64 -11.27 -6.03
C MET A 168 13.04 -9.99 -5.43
N GLY A 169 11.81 -9.64 -5.88
CA GLY A 169 11.04 -8.55 -5.26
C GLY A 169 10.68 -8.85 -3.80
N MET A 170 10.27 -10.07 -3.49
CA MET A 170 10.03 -10.52 -2.11
C MET A 170 11.32 -10.45 -1.28
N LEU A 171 12.45 -10.87 -1.84
CA LEU A 171 13.74 -10.86 -1.14
C LEU A 171 14.18 -9.43 -0.75
N THR A 172 13.83 -8.42 -1.55
CA THR A 172 14.04 -7.01 -1.20
C THR A 172 13.42 -6.65 0.16
N ILE A 173 12.15 -7.04 0.34
CA ILE A 173 11.41 -6.75 1.58
C ILE A 173 11.92 -7.63 2.72
N LEU A 174 12.21 -8.89 2.45
CA LEU A 174 12.76 -9.82 3.44
C LEU A 174 14.10 -9.33 4.00
N ILE A 175 15.01 -8.84 3.17
CA ILE A 175 16.31 -8.26 3.62
C ILE A 175 16.06 -7.11 4.60
N GLY A 176 15.18 -6.17 4.23
CA GLY A 176 14.84 -5.04 5.10
C GLY A 176 14.23 -5.49 6.43
N ALA A 177 13.23 -6.38 6.37
CA ALA A 177 12.53 -6.86 7.55
C ALA A 177 13.46 -7.64 8.52
N VAL A 178 14.26 -8.56 8.00
CA VAL A 178 15.17 -9.36 8.83
C VAL A 178 16.25 -8.48 9.47
N LEU A 179 16.85 -7.58 8.69
CA LEU A 179 17.86 -6.66 9.22
C LEU A 179 17.26 -5.73 10.29
N ASN A 180 16.06 -5.20 10.07
CA ASN A 180 15.41 -4.35 11.05
C ASN A 180 15.13 -5.09 12.36
N ILE A 181 14.53 -6.29 12.30
CA ILE A 181 14.27 -7.14 13.50
C ILE A 181 15.55 -7.44 14.28
N ILE A 182 16.70 -7.57 13.61
CA ILE A 182 17.99 -7.84 14.28
C ILE A 182 18.61 -6.55 14.81
N LEU A 183 18.56 -5.45 14.04
CA LEU A 183 19.21 -4.19 14.38
C LEU A 183 18.44 -3.39 15.45
N ASP A 184 17.10 -3.49 15.49
CA ASP A 184 16.28 -2.80 16.50
C ASP A 184 16.72 -3.12 17.93
N PRO A 185 16.73 -4.39 18.40
CA PRO A 185 17.15 -4.69 19.77
C PRO A 185 18.61 -4.31 20.02
N LEU A 186 19.46 -4.41 19.01
CA LEU A 186 20.87 -4.05 19.12
C LEU A 186 21.04 -2.53 19.39
N PHE A 187 20.41 -1.69 18.58
CA PHE A 187 20.54 -0.24 18.75
C PHE A 187 19.70 0.29 19.90
N ILE A 188 18.49 -0.23 20.10
CA ILE A 188 17.58 0.24 21.16
C ILE A 188 18.12 -0.12 22.54
N PHE A 189 18.46 -1.40 22.76
CA PHE A 189 18.75 -1.93 24.11
C PHE A 189 20.25 -2.11 24.37
N VAL A 190 21.04 -2.65 23.43
CA VAL A 190 22.48 -2.89 23.67
C VAL A 190 23.28 -1.61 23.57
N PHE A 191 23.02 -0.77 22.57
CA PHE A 191 23.69 0.53 22.42
C PHE A 191 22.97 1.67 23.17
N HIS A 192 21.84 1.38 23.84
CA HIS A 192 21.07 2.34 24.63
C HIS A 192 20.65 3.60 23.86
N MET A 193 20.44 3.48 22.54
CA MET A 193 20.05 4.62 21.69
C MET A 193 18.55 4.94 21.76
N GLY A 194 17.74 4.08 22.38
CA GLY A 194 16.28 4.28 22.49
C GLY A 194 15.62 4.48 21.11
N VAL A 195 14.80 5.52 20.97
CA VAL A 195 14.06 5.83 19.73
C VAL A 195 15.00 6.14 18.56
N LYS A 196 16.15 6.78 18.80
CA LYS A 196 17.19 7.00 17.78
C LYS A 196 17.69 5.66 17.20
N GLY A 197 17.79 4.65 18.06
CA GLY A 197 18.19 3.31 17.67
C GLY A 197 17.19 2.67 16.68
N ALA A 198 15.90 2.74 16.98
CA ALA A 198 14.85 2.25 16.09
C ALA A 198 14.88 2.95 14.71
N ALA A 199 14.97 4.29 14.70
CA ALA A 199 15.09 5.03 13.44
C ALA A 199 16.34 4.67 12.65
N THR A 200 17.50 4.50 13.33
CA THR A 200 18.76 4.11 12.70
C THR A 200 18.69 2.71 12.11
N ALA A 201 18.12 1.75 12.84
CA ALA A 201 17.89 0.38 12.36
C ALA A 201 17.02 0.36 11.10
N THR A 202 15.91 1.13 11.11
CA THR A 202 15.02 1.28 9.95
C THR A 202 15.77 1.84 8.74
N VAL A 203 16.51 2.93 8.91
CA VAL A 203 17.27 3.57 7.80
C VAL A 203 18.33 2.63 7.23
N LEU A 204 19.11 1.94 8.07
CA LEU A 204 20.14 0.99 7.61
C LEU A 204 19.50 -0.21 6.89
N SER A 205 18.40 -0.72 7.39
CA SER A 205 17.67 -1.82 6.76
C SER A 205 17.11 -1.41 5.38
N GLN A 206 16.55 -0.22 5.26
CA GLN A 206 16.08 0.33 3.99
C GLN A 206 17.25 0.62 3.04
N MET A 207 18.39 1.07 3.54
CA MET A 207 19.60 1.25 2.74
C MET A 207 20.07 -0.08 2.13
N CYS A 208 20.14 -1.16 2.91
CA CYS A 208 20.49 -2.47 2.40
C CYS A 208 19.50 -2.97 1.33
N SER A 209 18.20 -2.78 1.56
CA SER A 209 17.17 -3.10 0.59
C SER A 209 17.31 -2.28 -0.70
N ALA A 210 17.57 -0.97 -0.59
CA ALA A 210 17.78 -0.10 -1.74
C ALA A 210 19.02 -0.51 -2.56
N LEU A 211 20.12 -0.81 -1.89
CA LEU A 211 21.33 -1.31 -2.54
C LEU A 211 21.07 -2.65 -3.25
N TRP A 212 20.28 -3.53 -2.65
CA TRP A 212 19.88 -4.78 -3.29
C TRP A 212 19.07 -4.55 -4.56
N VAL A 213 18.07 -3.66 -4.53
CA VAL A 213 17.26 -3.30 -5.70
C VAL A 213 18.12 -2.72 -6.80
N LEU A 214 19.01 -1.78 -6.48
CA LEU A 214 19.90 -1.17 -7.45
C LEU A 214 20.88 -2.19 -8.05
N LYS A 215 21.48 -3.05 -7.22
CA LYS A 215 22.37 -4.12 -7.67
C LYS A 215 21.66 -5.08 -8.63
N PHE A 216 20.39 -5.39 -8.37
CA PHE A 216 19.59 -6.23 -9.27
C PHE A 216 19.31 -5.52 -10.59
N LEU A 217 18.78 -4.29 -10.56
CA LEU A 217 18.37 -3.54 -11.75
C LEU A 217 19.55 -3.06 -12.63
N THR A 218 20.74 -2.97 -12.08
CA THR A 218 21.97 -2.67 -12.84
C THR A 218 22.75 -3.93 -13.22
N GLY A 219 22.39 -5.07 -12.64
CA GLY A 219 23.12 -6.34 -12.80
C GLY A 219 22.71 -7.12 -14.05
N LYS A 220 23.55 -8.06 -14.45
CA LYS A 220 23.36 -8.92 -15.67
C LYS A 220 22.12 -9.82 -15.65
N LYS A 221 21.47 -10.00 -14.49
CA LYS A 221 20.30 -10.88 -14.32
C LYS A 221 18.98 -10.19 -14.67
N ALA A 222 18.96 -8.86 -14.66
CA ALA A 222 17.80 -8.09 -15.05
C ALA A 222 17.59 -8.16 -16.58
N VAL A 223 16.32 -8.18 -17.01
CA VAL A 223 15.95 -8.10 -18.44
C VAL A 223 16.01 -6.65 -18.91
N LEU A 224 15.54 -5.74 -18.05
CA LEU A 224 15.60 -4.30 -18.26
C LEU A 224 16.64 -3.71 -17.30
N HIS A 225 17.52 -2.89 -17.83
CA HIS A 225 18.63 -2.34 -17.06
C HIS A 225 18.41 -0.86 -16.74
N LEU A 226 18.70 -0.48 -15.51
CA LEU A 226 18.74 0.91 -15.10
C LEU A 226 20.03 1.55 -15.63
N LYS A 227 19.92 2.26 -16.76
CA LYS A 227 21.05 2.90 -17.47
C LYS A 227 21.07 4.41 -17.24
N LYS A 228 22.24 5.02 -17.21
CA LYS A 228 22.40 6.48 -17.00
C LYS A 228 21.75 7.32 -18.10
N ASP A 229 21.79 6.89 -19.35
CA ASP A 229 21.14 7.55 -20.47
C ASP A 229 19.60 7.48 -20.38
N ALA A 230 19.05 6.45 -19.77
CA ALA A 230 17.62 6.30 -19.52
C ALA A 230 17.07 7.21 -18.40
N MET A 231 17.96 7.74 -17.55
CA MET A 231 17.58 8.62 -16.43
C MET A 231 17.29 10.06 -16.87
N ARG A 232 17.60 10.45 -18.12
CA ARG A 232 17.26 11.79 -18.63
C ARG A 232 15.76 12.00 -18.62
N LEU A 233 15.33 12.99 -17.85
CA LEU A 233 13.91 13.32 -17.70
C LEU A 233 13.32 13.78 -19.04
N SER A 234 12.16 13.23 -19.36
CA SER A 234 11.31 13.66 -20.46
C SER A 234 9.94 14.03 -19.90
N TRP A 235 9.51 15.27 -20.12
CA TRP A 235 8.24 15.76 -19.60
C TRP A 235 7.04 14.88 -20.01
N SER A 236 7.05 14.37 -21.23
CA SER A 236 6.02 13.46 -21.71
C SER A 236 5.93 12.19 -20.87
N ARG A 237 7.09 11.55 -20.53
CA ARG A 237 7.13 10.35 -19.69
C ARG A 237 6.73 10.67 -18.25
N VAL A 238 7.27 11.74 -17.68
CA VAL A 238 6.94 12.18 -16.32
C VAL A 238 5.44 12.42 -16.18
N LYS A 239 4.83 13.13 -17.15
CA LYS A 239 3.38 13.37 -17.16
C LYS A 239 2.57 12.08 -17.21
N ASN A 240 2.97 11.10 -18.01
CA ASN A 240 2.29 9.80 -18.11
C ASN A 240 2.42 9.01 -16.81
N ILE A 241 3.61 8.97 -16.22
CA ILE A 241 3.89 8.32 -14.93
C ILE A 241 3.04 8.95 -13.84
N MET A 242 3.07 10.26 -13.70
CA MET A 242 2.27 10.98 -12.70
C MET A 242 0.77 10.81 -12.91
N SER A 243 0.30 10.91 -14.16
CA SER A 243 -1.13 10.73 -14.49
C SER A 243 -1.67 9.39 -14.04
N LEU A 244 -0.90 8.32 -14.17
CA LEU A 244 -1.32 6.98 -13.73
C LEU A 244 -1.13 6.79 -12.23
N GLY A 245 -0.02 7.29 -11.68
CA GLY A 245 0.33 7.13 -10.28
C GLY A 245 -0.49 7.99 -9.32
N ILE A 246 -1.12 9.08 -9.81
CA ILE A 246 -1.95 9.94 -8.96
C ILE A 246 -3.11 9.17 -8.32
N SER A 247 -3.57 8.07 -8.92
CA SER A 247 -4.60 7.22 -8.33
C SER A 247 -4.12 6.53 -7.05
N SER A 248 -2.88 6.02 -7.03
CA SER A 248 -2.27 5.40 -5.84
C SER A 248 -1.93 6.44 -4.77
N PHE A 249 -1.45 7.60 -5.19
CA PHE A 249 -1.22 8.74 -4.30
C PHE A 249 -2.52 9.17 -3.61
N MET A 250 -3.58 9.38 -4.38
CA MET A 250 -4.89 9.77 -3.84
C MET A 250 -5.49 8.70 -2.93
N MET A 251 -5.29 7.41 -3.23
CA MET A 251 -5.71 6.34 -2.33
C MET A 251 -5.04 6.43 -0.95
N ALA A 252 -3.72 6.63 -0.91
CA ALA A 252 -2.98 6.76 0.34
C ALA A 252 -3.41 8.02 1.11
N PHE A 253 -3.48 9.15 0.43
CA PHE A 253 -3.85 10.44 1.01
C PHE A 253 -5.29 10.45 1.56
N THR A 254 -6.25 9.95 0.78
CA THR A 254 -7.65 9.93 1.20
C THR A 254 -7.94 8.95 2.34
N ASN A 255 -7.16 7.87 2.48
CA ASN A 255 -7.28 6.99 3.64
C ASN A 255 -6.99 7.73 4.95
N SER A 256 -5.96 8.59 4.97
CA SER A 256 -5.63 9.40 6.17
C SER A 256 -6.74 10.40 6.49
N ILE A 257 -7.30 11.05 5.47
CA ILE A 257 -8.44 11.97 5.65
C ILE A 257 -9.63 11.24 6.26
N VAL A 258 -10.02 10.10 5.70
CA VAL A 258 -11.14 9.29 6.21
C VAL A 258 -10.91 8.92 7.67
N GLN A 259 -9.70 8.53 8.04
CA GLN A 259 -9.37 8.15 9.42
C GLN A 259 -9.59 9.29 10.40
N VAL A 260 -9.18 10.52 10.02
CA VAL A 260 -9.41 11.70 10.86
C VAL A 260 -10.91 11.94 11.05
N PHE A 261 -11.70 11.93 9.97
CA PHE A 261 -13.17 12.13 10.08
C PHE A 261 -13.83 11.02 10.90
N CYS A 262 -13.46 9.76 10.71
CA CYS A 262 -13.99 8.65 11.50
C CYS A 262 -13.68 8.81 12.98
N ASN A 263 -12.43 9.10 13.35
CA ASN A 263 -12.03 9.24 14.74
C ASN A 263 -12.72 10.43 15.41
N THR A 264 -12.76 11.59 14.75
CA THR A 264 -13.42 12.79 15.26
C THR A 264 -14.92 12.56 15.50
N THR A 265 -15.60 11.95 14.51
CA THR A 265 -17.04 11.67 14.62
C THR A 265 -17.31 10.62 15.70
N LEU A 266 -16.53 9.55 15.78
CA LEU A 266 -16.67 8.53 16.83
C LEU A 266 -16.43 9.09 18.22
N HIS A 267 -15.41 9.94 18.38
CA HIS A 267 -15.16 10.61 19.66
C HIS A 267 -16.38 11.46 20.09
N GLN A 268 -16.98 12.18 19.13
CA GLN A 268 -18.15 13.04 19.42
C GLN A 268 -19.40 12.25 19.85
N TYR A 269 -19.66 11.07 19.22
CA TYR A 269 -20.88 10.29 19.46
C TYR A 269 -20.70 9.16 20.48
N GLY A 270 -19.51 8.64 20.70
CA GLY A 270 -19.26 7.47 21.53
C GLY A 270 -18.02 7.53 22.43
N GLY A 271 -17.27 8.63 22.39
CA GLY A 271 -16.07 8.82 23.22
C GLY A 271 -14.90 7.93 22.81
N ASP A 272 -13.91 7.86 23.69
CA ASP A 272 -12.63 7.18 23.44
C ASP A 272 -12.76 5.66 23.24
N LEU A 273 -13.75 5.02 23.86
CA LEU A 273 -14.01 3.60 23.71
C LEU A 273 -14.26 3.23 22.23
N TYR A 274 -15.10 4.00 21.53
CA TYR A 274 -15.43 3.70 20.13
C TYR A 274 -14.29 4.09 19.16
N VAL A 275 -13.47 5.07 19.51
CA VAL A 275 -12.20 5.33 18.78
C VAL A 275 -11.26 4.13 18.94
N GLY A 276 -11.17 3.56 20.15
CA GLY A 276 -10.42 2.32 20.42
C GLY A 276 -10.94 1.14 19.62
N ILE A 277 -12.27 0.93 19.58
CA ILE A 277 -12.91 -0.10 18.75
C ILE A 277 -12.54 0.08 17.27
N MET A 278 -12.66 1.31 16.71
CA MET A 278 -12.30 1.58 15.32
C MET A 278 -10.82 1.28 15.03
N THR A 279 -9.94 1.56 15.98
CA THR A 279 -8.51 1.24 15.85
C THR A 279 -8.29 -0.27 15.73
N VAL A 280 -8.98 -1.07 16.54
CA VAL A 280 -8.95 -2.53 16.46
C VAL A 280 -9.52 -3.02 15.12
N LEU A 281 -10.68 -2.50 14.69
CA LEU A 281 -11.29 -2.86 13.42
C LEU A 281 -10.41 -2.50 12.21
N ASN A 282 -9.75 -1.34 12.24
CA ASN A 282 -8.78 -0.96 11.20
C ASN A 282 -7.57 -1.89 11.17
N SER A 283 -7.07 -2.35 12.32
CA SER A 283 -5.97 -3.31 12.40
C SER A 283 -6.37 -4.68 11.83
N ILE A 284 -7.57 -5.16 12.15
CA ILE A 284 -8.13 -6.39 11.56
C ILE A 284 -8.26 -6.22 10.04
N ARG A 285 -8.76 -5.07 9.59
CA ARG A 285 -8.88 -4.76 8.16
C ARG A 285 -7.53 -4.74 7.45
N GLU A 286 -6.52 -4.14 8.03
CA GLU A 286 -5.16 -4.09 7.46
C GLU A 286 -4.61 -5.49 7.23
N ILE A 287 -4.68 -6.36 8.25
CA ILE A 287 -4.24 -7.75 8.15
C ILE A 287 -5.00 -8.51 7.07
N THR A 288 -6.33 -8.40 7.07
CA THR A 288 -7.19 -9.16 6.15
C THR A 288 -7.15 -8.63 4.71
N THR A 289 -6.84 -7.35 4.50
CA THR A 289 -6.71 -6.73 3.17
C THR A 289 -5.33 -6.96 2.55
N THR A 290 -4.31 -7.20 3.35
CA THR A 290 -2.92 -7.39 2.90
C THR A 290 -2.78 -8.48 1.81
N PRO A 291 -3.41 -9.68 1.90
CA PRO A 291 -3.36 -10.66 0.82
C PRO A 291 -4.02 -10.19 -0.48
N VAL A 292 -5.12 -9.41 -0.40
CA VAL A 292 -5.77 -8.83 -1.59
C VAL A 292 -4.82 -7.85 -2.29
N ASN A 293 -4.10 -7.02 -1.52
CA ASN A 293 -3.07 -6.12 -2.05
C ASN A 293 -1.92 -6.90 -2.72
N GLY A 294 -1.47 -8.00 -2.12
CA GLY A 294 -0.43 -8.85 -2.68
C GLY A 294 -0.86 -9.50 -4.01
N ILE A 295 -2.07 -10.04 -4.06
CA ILE A 295 -2.65 -10.67 -5.26
C ILE A 295 -2.80 -9.63 -6.38
N THR A 296 -3.37 -8.46 -6.11
CA THR A 296 -3.58 -7.42 -7.11
C THR A 296 -2.26 -6.83 -7.61
N SER A 297 -1.32 -6.54 -6.70
CA SER A 297 0.00 -6.03 -7.06
C SER A 297 0.80 -7.04 -7.90
N GLY A 298 0.71 -8.34 -7.57
CA GLY A 298 1.38 -9.39 -8.33
C GLY A 298 0.73 -9.68 -9.69
N SER A 299 -0.57 -9.41 -9.84
CA SER A 299 -1.29 -9.60 -11.11
C SER A 299 -1.11 -8.43 -12.09
N SER A 300 -0.87 -7.23 -11.58
CA SER A 300 -0.70 -6.02 -12.39
C SER A 300 0.38 -6.16 -13.47
N PRO A 301 1.60 -6.64 -13.19
CA PRO A 301 2.63 -6.85 -14.21
C PRO A 301 2.21 -7.79 -15.34
N VAL A 302 1.50 -8.88 -14.99
CA VAL A 302 1.02 -9.88 -15.97
C VAL A 302 -0.04 -9.26 -16.87
N MET A 303 -0.98 -8.52 -16.31
CA MET A 303 -2.02 -7.83 -17.08
C MET A 303 -1.43 -6.74 -17.99
N SER A 304 -0.54 -5.90 -17.46
CA SER A 304 0.10 -4.81 -18.21
C SER A 304 0.94 -5.33 -19.37
N PHE A 305 1.73 -6.38 -19.15
CA PHE A 305 2.55 -7.01 -20.18
C PHE A 305 1.69 -7.57 -21.33
N ASN A 306 0.71 -8.42 -20.99
CA ASN A 306 -0.16 -9.04 -22.00
C ASN A 306 -1.04 -8.02 -22.72
N TYR A 307 -1.38 -6.91 -22.07
CA TYR A 307 -2.08 -5.79 -22.73
C TYR A 307 -1.16 -5.10 -23.74
N GLY A 308 0.10 -4.85 -23.37
CA GLY A 308 1.12 -4.32 -24.29
C GLY A 308 1.36 -5.21 -25.50
N GLU A 309 1.44 -6.53 -25.30
CA GLU A 309 1.61 -7.55 -26.36
C GLU A 309 0.37 -7.67 -27.26
N GLY A 310 -0.79 -7.11 -26.84
CA GLY A 310 -2.07 -7.26 -27.54
C GLY A 310 -2.71 -8.64 -27.34
N ALA A 311 -2.27 -9.42 -26.36
CA ALA A 311 -2.82 -10.72 -26.00
C ALA A 311 -4.10 -10.55 -25.12
N TYR A 312 -5.11 -9.88 -25.66
CA TYR A 312 -6.31 -9.47 -24.93
C TYR A 312 -7.10 -10.63 -24.30
N HIS A 313 -7.06 -11.81 -24.89
CA HIS A 313 -7.69 -13.00 -24.30
C HIS A 313 -7.01 -13.40 -22.96
N ARG A 314 -5.67 -13.26 -22.86
CA ARG A 314 -4.90 -13.51 -21.65
C ARG A 314 -5.22 -12.48 -20.58
N VAL A 315 -5.35 -11.20 -20.96
CA VAL A 315 -5.76 -10.11 -20.04
C VAL A 315 -7.15 -10.39 -19.46
N ARG A 316 -8.13 -10.79 -20.29
CA ARG A 316 -9.47 -11.14 -19.80
C ARG A 316 -9.45 -12.32 -18.84
N LYS A 317 -8.64 -13.35 -19.13
CA LYS A 317 -8.46 -14.51 -18.25
C LYS A 317 -7.84 -14.08 -16.92
N ALA A 318 -6.82 -13.21 -16.95
CA ALA A 318 -6.18 -12.64 -15.77
C ALA A 318 -7.18 -11.88 -14.89
N ILE A 319 -7.96 -10.95 -15.47
CA ILE A 319 -8.98 -10.18 -14.74
C ILE A 319 -9.98 -11.10 -14.05
N ARG A 320 -10.52 -12.10 -14.77
CA ARG A 320 -11.46 -13.07 -14.19
C ARG A 320 -10.84 -13.86 -13.04
N PHE A 321 -9.63 -14.38 -13.24
CA PHE A 321 -8.94 -15.16 -12.21
C PHE A 321 -8.70 -14.36 -10.93
N VAL A 322 -8.17 -13.15 -11.07
CA VAL A 322 -7.89 -12.25 -9.94
C VAL A 322 -9.19 -11.87 -9.21
N THR A 323 -10.25 -11.55 -9.97
CA THR A 323 -11.55 -11.23 -9.37
C THR A 323 -12.10 -12.39 -8.57
N VAL A 324 -12.13 -13.60 -9.15
CA VAL A 324 -12.62 -14.81 -8.46
C VAL A 324 -11.77 -15.08 -7.20
N LEU A 325 -10.44 -15.01 -7.33
CA LEU A 325 -9.52 -15.28 -6.22
C LEU A 325 -9.72 -14.28 -5.07
N CYS A 326 -9.78 -12.98 -5.37
CA CYS A 326 -9.97 -11.95 -4.35
C CYS A 326 -11.36 -12.01 -3.70
N VAL A 327 -12.42 -12.23 -4.50
CA VAL A 327 -13.79 -12.35 -3.97
C VAL A 327 -13.93 -13.61 -3.11
N SER A 328 -13.42 -14.76 -3.55
CA SER A 328 -13.46 -16.01 -2.76
C SER A 328 -12.70 -15.85 -1.44
N TYR A 329 -11.51 -15.24 -1.46
CA TYR A 329 -10.74 -14.96 -0.27
C TYR A 329 -11.52 -14.06 0.70
N THR A 330 -12.05 -12.93 0.22
CA THR A 330 -12.77 -11.98 1.08
C THR A 330 -14.08 -12.55 1.61
N LEU A 331 -14.76 -13.45 0.89
CA LEU A 331 -15.93 -14.17 1.39
C LEU A 331 -15.57 -15.14 2.51
N ILE A 332 -14.46 -15.86 2.39
CA ILE A 332 -13.95 -16.76 3.44
C ILE A 332 -13.62 -15.95 4.70
N ILE A 333 -12.86 -14.86 4.55
CA ILE A 333 -12.50 -13.98 5.67
C ILE A 333 -13.75 -13.38 6.32
N TRP A 334 -14.70 -12.89 5.52
CA TRP A 334 -15.97 -12.36 6.04
C TRP A 334 -16.75 -13.41 6.85
N GLY A 335 -16.80 -14.66 6.37
CA GLY A 335 -17.40 -15.77 7.09
C GLY A 335 -16.69 -16.06 8.43
N LEU A 336 -15.35 -16.06 8.44
CA LEU A 336 -14.56 -16.25 9.67
C LEU A 336 -14.75 -15.11 10.67
N LEU A 337 -14.77 -13.87 10.21
CA LEU A 337 -15.04 -12.69 11.06
C LEU A 337 -16.44 -12.73 11.66
N LYS A 338 -17.42 -13.25 10.92
CA LYS A 338 -18.79 -13.38 11.40
C LYS A 338 -18.94 -14.53 12.41
N LEU A 339 -18.23 -15.64 12.22
CA LEU A 339 -18.31 -16.83 13.09
C LEU A 339 -17.47 -16.69 14.37
N PHE A 340 -16.33 -16.00 14.28
CA PHE A 340 -15.37 -15.89 15.38
C PHE A 340 -14.97 -14.41 15.67
N PRO A 341 -15.92 -13.48 15.85
CA PRO A 341 -15.61 -12.05 16.00
C PRO A 341 -14.78 -11.77 17.24
N GLU A 342 -15.09 -12.44 18.36
CA GLU A 342 -14.39 -12.29 19.62
C GLU A 342 -12.92 -12.68 19.52
N PHE A 343 -12.60 -13.77 18.80
CA PHE A 343 -11.22 -14.20 18.57
C PHE A 343 -10.39 -13.10 17.89
N PHE A 344 -10.92 -12.49 16.84
CA PHE A 344 -10.21 -11.44 16.11
C PHE A 344 -10.00 -10.17 16.93
N ILE A 345 -10.96 -9.79 17.78
CA ILE A 345 -10.84 -8.61 18.66
C ILE A 345 -9.83 -8.90 19.76
N ARG A 346 -9.85 -10.09 20.37
CA ARG A 346 -8.93 -10.50 21.46
C ARG A 346 -7.45 -10.54 21.03
N ILE A 347 -7.15 -10.66 19.75
CA ILE A 347 -5.76 -10.53 19.25
C ILE A 347 -5.17 -9.16 19.61
N PHE A 348 -6.02 -8.11 19.66
CA PHE A 348 -5.58 -6.73 19.85
C PHE A 348 -5.91 -6.17 21.23
N ASN A 349 -7.04 -6.58 21.82
CA ASN A 349 -7.48 -6.07 23.11
C ASN A 349 -8.33 -7.10 23.86
N ASN A 350 -8.05 -7.25 25.17
CA ASN A 350 -8.76 -8.20 26.05
C ASN A 350 -9.77 -7.52 26.99
N GLU A 351 -9.99 -6.20 26.86
CA GLU A 351 -10.91 -5.46 27.71
C GLU A 351 -12.38 -5.90 27.43
N PRO A 352 -13.13 -6.38 28.47
CA PRO A 352 -14.46 -6.94 28.29
C PRO A 352 -15.45 -5.97 27.64
N GLU A 353 -15.40 -4.69 28.01
CA GLU A 353 -16.29 -3.68 27.46
C GLU A 353 -16.02 -3.42 25.98
N LEU A 354 -14.73 -3.31 25.59
CA LEU A 354 -14.32 -3.15 24.20
C LEU A 354 -14.75 -4.35 23.36
N ILE A 355 -14.64 -5.58 23.88
CA ILE A 355 -15.06 -6.80 23.17
C ILE A 355 -16.57 -6.80 22.98
N SER A 356 -17.36 -6.53 24.04
CA SER A 356 -18.83 -6.59 23.98
C SER A 356 -19.42 -5.56 23.01
N ARG A 357 -18.86 -4.35 22.96
CA ARG A 357 -19.27 -3.28 22.03
C ARG A 357 -18.61 -3.44 20.65
N GLY A 358 -17.43 -4.03 20.58
CA GLY A 358 -16.68 -4.25 19.35
C GLY A 358 -17.28 -5.33 18.44
N ILE A 359 -17.92 -6.38 18.99
CA ILE A 359 -18.54 -7.45 18.19
C ILE A 359 -19.63 -6.92 17.26
N PRO A 360 -20.67 -6.16 17.74
CA PRO A 360 -21.65 -5.56 16.85
C PRO A 360 -21.02 -4.62 15.82
N ALA A 361 -20.08 -3.77 16.25
CA ALA A 361 -19.37 -2.86 15.37
C ALA A 361 -18.59 -3.59 14.27
N LEU A 362 -17.94 -4.72 14.60
CA LEU A 362 -17.22 -5.57 13.63
C LEU A 362 -18.20 -6.15 12.60
N HIS A 363 -19.36 -6.64 13.02
CA HIS A 363 -20.36 -7.19 12.11
C HIS A 363 -20.87 -6.15 11.13
N ILE A 364 -21.08 -4.90 11.59
CA ILE A 364 -21.50 -3.78 10.72
C ILE A 364 -20.34 -3.41 9.78
N TYR A 365 -19.17 -3.14 10.31
CA TYR A 365 -18.02 -2.62 9.56
C TYR A 365 -17.55 -3.56 8.44
N PHE A 366 -17.59 -4.87 8.68
CA PHE A 366 -17.23 -5.89 7.68
C PHE A 366 -18.41 -6.39 6.86
N PHE A 367 -19.61 -5.82 7.03
CA PHE A 367 -20.75 -6.18 6.20
C PHE A 367 -20.44 -5.90 4.73
N GLY A 368 -20.64 -6.90 3.87
CA GLY A 368 -20.32 -6.74 2.45
C GLY A 368 -18.84 -6.58 2.12
N TYR A 369 -17.92 -7.11 2.95
CA TYR A 369 -16.48 -7.05 2.74
C TYR A 369 -16.02 -7.55 1.36
N CYS A 370 -16.77 -8.48 0.74
CA CYS A 370 -16.50 -8.97 -0.61
C CYS A 370 -16.61 -7.89 -1.70
N PHE A 371 -17.44 -6.85 -1.52
CA PHE A 371 -17.55 -5.74 -2.47
C PHE A 371 -16.26 -4.89 -2.53
N MET A 372 -15.49 -4.86 -1.45
CA MET A 372 -14.16 -4.26 -1.45
C MET A 372 -13.23 -4.96 -2.47
N ALA A 373 -13.29 -6.30 -2.57
CA ALA A 373 -12.49 -7.04 -3.55
C ALA A 373 -12.81 -6.66 -4.99
N LEU A 374 -14.08 -6.37 -5.31
CA LEU A 374 -14.50 -5.89 -6.63
C LEU A 374 -13.83 -4.56 -6.98
N GLN A 375 -13.75 -3.65 -6.00
CA GLN A 375 -13.06 -2.38 -6.20
C GLN A 375 -11.57 -2.55 -6.40
N PHE A 376 -10.90 -3.36 -5.55
CA PHE A 376 -9.45 -3.57 -5.66
C PHE A 376 -9.07 -4.18 -7.01
N THR A 377 -9.86 -5.15 -7.50
CA THR A 377 -9.61 -5.77 -8.81
C THR A 377 -9.89 -4.84 -9.97
N ALA A 378 -10.95 -4.01 -9.91
CA ALA A 378 -11.23 -2.99 -10.92
C ALA A 378 -10.14 -1.91 -10.93
N GLN A 379 -9.73 -1.43 -9.76
CA GLN A 379 -8.68 -0.43 -9.61
C GLN A 379 -7.35 -0.94 -10.15
N CYS A 380 -6.96 -2.15 -9.76
CA CYS A 380 -5.76 -2.82 -10.29
C CYS A 380 -5.81 -2.92 -11.82
N THR A 381 -6.95 -3.31 -12.37
CA THR A 381 -7.15 -3.41 -13.82
C THR A 381 -7.00 -2.04 -14.51
N PHE A 382 -7.61 -0.99 -13.97
CA PHE A 382 -7.48 0.36 -14.55
C PHE A 382 -6.02 0.83 -14.55
N VAL A 383 -5.29 0.62 -13.45
CA VAL A 383 -3.87 0.99 -13.34
C VAL A 383 -3.03 0.13 -14.29
N ALA A 384 -3.22 -1.19 -14.28
CA ALA A 384 -2.46 -2.12 -15.12
C ALA A 384 -2.63 -1.86 -16.62
N LEU A 385 -3.80 -1.38 -17.05
CA LEU A 385 -4.07 -1.07 -18.46
C LEU A 385 -3.89 0.42 -18.81
N GLY A 386 -3.31 1.22 -17.91
CA GLY A 386 -3.02 2.63 -18.17
C GLY A 386 -4.26 3.55 -18.23
N LYS A 387 -5.39 3.12 -17.66
CA LYS A 387 -6.66 3.89 -17.66
C LYS A 387 -6.67 4.91 -16.51
N ALA A 388 -5.69 5.83 -16.50
CA ALA A 388 -5.40 6.77 -15.42
C ALA A 388 -6.64 7.55 -14.93
N ARG A 389 -7.45 8.12 -15.84
CA ARG A 389 -8.64 8.91 -15.47
C ARG A 389 -9.64 8.10 -14.65
N LYS A 390 -9.90 6.84 -15.05
CA LYS A 390 -10.82 5.96 -14.32
C LYS A 390 -10.26 5.55 -12.98
N ALA A 391 -8.96 5.18 -12.95
CA ALA A 391 -8.28 4.82 -11.72
C ALA A 391 -8.34 5.96 -10.69
N THR A 392 -8.02 7.20 -11.09
CA THR A 392 -8.06 8.37 -10.21
C THR A 392 -9.48 8.70 -9.76
N PHE A 393 -10.45 8.68 -10.69
CA PHE A 393 -11.85 8.96 -10.36
C PHE A 393 -12.36 8.01 -9.26
N PHE A 394 -12.21 6.69 -9.42
CA PHE A 394 -12.71 5.74 -8.43
C PHE A 394 -11.92 5.72 -7.12
N SER A 395 -10.65 6.13 -7.13
CA SER A 395 -9.87 6.32 -5.90
C SER A 395 -10.47 7.43 -5.01
N ILE A 396 -10.88 8.55 -5.62
CA ILE A 396 -11.47 9.70 -4.93
C ILE A 396 -12.94 9.44 -4.63
N PHE A 397 -13.71 8.93 -5.61
CA PHE A 397 -15.15 8.74 -5.54
C PHE A 397 -15.56 7.97 -4.28
N ARG A 398 -14.95 6.81 -4.04
CA ARG A 398 -15.32 5.99 -2.88
C ARG A 398 -14.99 6.68 -1.56
N LYS A 399 -13.77 7.17 -1.40
CA LYS A 399 -13.29 7.65 -0.10
C LYS A 399 -13.79 9.05 0.22
N VAL A 400 -13.66 9.98 -0.70
CA VAL A 400 -14.00 11.39 -0.47
C VAL A 400 -15.49 11.66 -0.69
N LEU A 401 -16.08 11.14 -1.78
CA LEU A 401 -17.46 11.47 -2.13
C LEU A 401 -18.49 10.55 -1.46
N ILE A 402 -18.10 9.37 -0.96
CA ILE A 402 -19.02 8.47 -0.27
C ILE A 402 -18.68 8.34 1.20
N VAL A 403 -17.45 7.87 1.57
CA VAL A 403 -17.14 7.55 2.97
C VAL A 403 -17.20 8.79 3.84
N VAL A 404 -16.52 9.88 3.48
CA VAL A 404 -16.46 11.10 4.33
C VAL A 404 -17.85 11.67 4.60
N PRO A 405 -18.72 11.94 3.59
CA PRO A 405 -20.06 12.42 3.87
C PRO A 405 -20.91 11.46 4.69
N LEU A 406 -20.85 10.14 4.40
CA LEU A 406 -21.62 9.15 5.16
C LEU A 406 -21.15 9.08 6.62
N THR A 407 -19.84 9.15 6.88
CA THR A 407 -19.28 9.14 8.24
C THR A 407 -19.83 10.30 9.08
N VAL A 408 -20.03 11.47 8.47
CA VAL A 408 -20.51 12.66 9.17
C VAL A 408 -22.06 12.69 9.27
N LEU A 409 -22.76 12.26 8.21
CA LEU A 409 -24.23 12.38 8.10
C LEU A 409 -24.99 11.23 8.77
N LEU A 410 -24.54 9.97 8.59
CA LEU A 410 -25.27 8.81 9.09
C LEU A 410 -25.50 8.80 10.61
N PRO A 411 -24.55 9.23 11.45
CA PRO A 411 -24.78 9.28 12.90
C PRO A 411 -25.99 10.11 13.32
N GLY A 412 -26.32 11.16 12.54
CA GLY A 412 -27.49 12.02 12.80
C GLY A 412 -28.81 11.49 12.25
N ILE A 413 -28.81 10.41 11.46
CA ILE A 413 -30.00 9.88 10.82
C ILE A 413 -30.59 8.75 11.68
N GLY A 414 -31.87 8.87 12.08
CA GLY A 414 -32.61 7.79 12.70
C GLY A 414 -32.02 7.23 14.00
N ASN A 415 -31.30 8.04 14.77
CA ASN A 415 -30.62 7.64 16.01
C ASN A 415 -29.54 6.55 15.83
N LEU A 416 -28.92 6.44 14.65
CA LEU A 416 -27.86 5.48 14.41
C LEU A 416 -26.63 5.72 15.29
N GLY A 417 -26.37 6.99 15.68
CA GLY A 417 -25.23 7.34 16.55
C GLY A 417 -23.91 6.76 16.02
N VAL A 418 -23.17 6.08 16.88
CA VAL A 418 -21.86 5.47 16.53
C VAL A 418 -21.96 4.41 15.42
N ASP A 419 -23.07 3.66 15.33
CA ASP A 419 -23.26 2.64 14.31
C ASP A 419 -23.28 3.26 12.91
N GLY A 420 -23.76 4.50 12.77
CA GLY A 420 -23.74 5.25 11.53
C GLY A 420 -22.32 5.41 10.96
N VAL A 421 -21.32 5.63 11.82
CA VAL A 421 -19.91 5.72 11.39
C VAL A 421 -19.43 4.37 10.85
N PHE A 422 -19.77 3.27 11.52
CA PHE A 422 -19.37 1.93 11.06
C PHE A 422 -20.09 1.53 9.76
N TRP A 423 -21.32 1.98 9.52
CA TRP A 423 -22.04 1.72 8.26
C TRP A 423 -21.45 2.46 7.05
N ALA A 424 -20.71 3.54 7.24
CA ALA A 424 -20.14 4.31 6.12
C ALA A 424 -19.22 3.46 5.21
N GLU A 425 -18.40 2.59 5.79
CA GLU A 425 -17.46 1.75 5.01
C GLU A 425 -18.20 0.67 4.19
N PRO A 426 -19.09 -0.18 4.73
CA PRO A 426 -19.82 -1.18 3.93
C PRO A 426 -20.71 -0.57 2.84
N ILE A 427 -21.39 0.54 3.10
CA ILE A 427 -22.18 1.24 2.08
C ILE A 427 -21.27 1.72 0.95
N SER A 428 -20.12 2.29 1.29
CA SER A 428 -19.14 2.75 0.29
C SER A 428 -18.52 1.59 -0.51
N ASN A 429 -18.28 0.45 0.14
CA ASN A 429 -17.79 -0.75 -0.52
C ASN A 429 -18.81 -1.27 -1.53
N LEU A 430 -20.10 -1.31 -1.17
CA LEU A 430 -21.18 -1.71 -2.06
C LEU A 430 -21.29 -0.76 -3.26
N ILE A 431 -21.48 0.54 -3.01
CA ILE A 431 -21.68 1.53 -4.08
C ILE A 431 -20.38 1.68 -4.92
N GLY A 432 -19.26 1.97 -4.28
CA GLY A 432 -17.97 2.21 -4.96
C GLY A 432 -17.41 0.96 -5.61
N GLY A 433 -17.53 -0.20 -4.94
CA GLY A 433 -17.10 -1.49 -5.46
C GLY A 433 -17.89 -1.91 -6.70
N CYS A 434 -19.22 -1.87 -6.62
CA CYS A 434 -20.09 -2.18 -7.77
C CYS A 434 -19.88 -1.19 -8.91
N ALA A 435 -19.87 0.13 -8.63
CA ALA A 435 -19.70 1.16 -9.67
C ALA A 435 -18.37 1.01 -10.41
N SER A 436 -17.26 0.81 -9.70
CA SER A 436 -15.94 0.61 -10.33
C SER A 436 -15.88 -0.68 -11.13
N PHE A 437 -16.43 -1.77 -10.59
CA PHE A 437 -16.43 -3.08 -11.25
C PHE A 437 -17.30 -3.11 -12.50
N PHE A 438 -18.54 -2.59 -12.44
CA PHE A 438 -19.41 -2.50 -13.61
C PHE A 438 -18.82 -1.57 -14.69
N THR A 439 -18.20 -0.45 -14.28
CA THR A 439 -17.49 0.42 -15.24
C THR A 439 -16.34 -0.34 -15.92
N MET A 440 -15.59 -1.14 -15.18
CA MET A 440 -14.54 -1.98 -15.75
C MET A 440 -15.13 -3.00 -16.75
N LEU A 441 -16.22 -3.69 -16.40
CA LEU A 441 -16.87 -4.65 -17.29
C LEU A 441 -17.39 -3.99 -18.58
N LEU A 442 -18.06 -2.87 -18.48
CA LEU A 442 -18.67 -2.17 -19.61
C LEU A 442 -17.62 -1.53 -20.53
N THR A 443 -16.53 -1.03 -19.99
CA THR A 443 -15.53 -0.30 -20.78
C THR A 443 -14.32 -1.16 -21.13
N VAL A 444 -13.61 -1.70 -20.14
CA VAL A 444 -12.36 -2.44 -20.35
C VAL A 444 -12.63 -3.79 -20.98
N MET A 445 -13.55 -4.58 -20.43
CA MET A 445 -13.86 -5.90 -20.97
C MET A 445 -14.47 -5.84 -22.37
N SER A 446 -15.23 -4.78 -22.67
CA SER A 446 -15.75 -4.53 -24.02
C SER A 446 -14.64 -4.19 -25.02
N GLU A 447 -13.70 -3.32 -24.62
CA GLU A 447 -12.51 -2.97 -25.42
C GLU A 447 -11.66 -4.23 -25.73
N LEU A 448 -11.38 -5.05 -24.72
CA LEU A 448 -10.62 -6.28 -24.85
C LEU A 448 -11.33 -7.34 -25.74
N LYS A 449 -12.67 -7.35 -25.76
CA LYS A 449 -13.45 -8.21 -26.66
C LYS A 449 -13.35 -7.76 -28.12
N LYS A 450 -13.44 -6.44 -28.36
CA LYS A 450 -13.34 -5.87 -29.72
C LYS A 450 -11.93 -6.04 -30.29
N GLY A 451 -10.89 -5.73 -29.50
CA GLY A 451 -9.50 -5.91 -29.93
C GLY A 451 -9.10 -7.36 -30.20
N ALA A 452 -9.77 -8.34 -29.58
CA ALA A 452 -9.56 -9.76 -29.85
C ALA A 452 -10.26 -10.25 -31.14
N LYS A 453 -11.25 -9.52 -31.67
CA LYS A 453 -11.95 -9.86 -32.93
C LYS A 453 -11.31 -9.21 -34.16
N GLY A 454 -10.47 -8.20 -33.96
CA GLY A 454 -9.79 -7.46 -35.03
C GLY A 454 -8.39 -7.98 -35.36
N LYS A 455 -7.96 -9.06 -34.71
CA LYS A 455 -6.76 -9.84 -35.01
C LYS A 455 -7.18 -11.27 -35.41
#